data_8d91dbce88b640ec80fbe2e952dd76e0
#
_entry.id   8d91dbce88b640ec80fbe2e952dd76e0
#
_cell.length_a   1.000
_cell.length_b   1.000
_cell.length_c   1.000
_cell.angle_alpha   90.00
_cell.angle_beta   90.00
_cell.angle_gamma   90.00
#
_symmetry.space_group_name_H-M   'P 1'
#
loop_
_entity.id
_entity.type
_entity.pdbx_description
1 polymer ?
#
loop_
_entity_poly.entity_id
_entity_poly.type
_entity_poly.pdbx_seq_one_letter_code
_entity_poly.pdbx_strand_id
1 'polypeptide(L)'
;MSRLRTARGRWVMAVAVATAICSLFLSEQGIAQTCKETFTAEVVALDQPFFYNRLGALNANGMIYALRRDVVDKTTGLSESAGGVLLPGNVMLRPDKRPRPIVLRMNAGSCLEISFTNLLSPAPFIANVPGIGQVDDQPITREASIHVNGMQLVGSIASDGSFVGRNASSLAGPGQSKSYMFFAEYENTYLLYSMGATVGGEGGAGTITFGLFGAVNVEPAGSEWYRSQLSREEMDLATEKNLDGSPKLTAQNHPILNYDAVYPNTQLYIDEGKAGLPIIRMTQGNTLVHSDINAIITGPGRGSFISGTHYRSTPVNPDQE
;
A
#
# COMPACT_ATOMS: atom_id res chain seq x y z
N MET A 1 18.52 76.17 2.25
CA MET A 1 19.24 74.88 2.41
C MET A 1 18.54 73.88 3.35
N SER A 2 17.28 74.03 3.70
CA SER A 2 16.59 73.14 4.69
C SER A 2 15.56 72.10 4.12
N ARG A 3 15.29 72.11 2.84
CA ARG A 3 14.28 71.18 2.24
C ARG A 3 14.84 69.90 1.69
N LEU A 4 16.13 69.70 1.53
CA LEU A 4 16.77 68.52 0.98
C LEU A 4 17.09 67.41 2.05
N ARG A 5 17.07 67.74 3.33
CA ARG A 5 17.35 66.78 4.40
C ARG A 5 16.13 65.90 4.79
N THR A 6 14.91 66.41 4.60
CA THR A 6 13.68 65.68 4.95
C THR A 6 13.29 64.62 3.93
N ALA A 7 13.64 64.73 2.64
CA ALA A 7 13.36 63.77 1.61
C ALA A 7 14.21 62.50 1.78
N ARG A 8 15.48 62.61 2.12
CA ARG A 8 16.36 61.41 2.29
C ARG A 8 15.98 60.56 3.49
N GLY A 9 15.52 61.15 4.60
CA GLY A 9 15.06 60.39 5.77
C GLY A 9 13.79 59.58 5.52
N ARG A 10 12.87 60.07 4.70
CA ARG A 10 11.63 59.37 4.35
C ARG A 10 11.87 58.18 3.41
N TRP A 11 12.84 58.26 2.50
CA TRP A 11 13.20 57.16 1.62
C TRP A 11 13.93 56.04 2.36
N VAL A 12 14.80 56.36 3.30
CA VAL A 12 15.49 55.33 4.12
C VAL A 12 14.52 54.61 5.05
N MET A 13 13.55 55.31 5.64
CA MET A 13 12.49 54.65 6.44
C MET A 13 11.56 53.80 5.57
N ALA A 14 11.17 54.23 4.37
CA ALA A 14 10.32 53.46 3.48
C ALA A 14 11.01 52.18 2.98
N VAL A 15 12.29 52.22 2.68
CA VAL A 15 13.07 51.03 2.28
C VAL A 15 13.29 50.09 3.47
N ALA A 16 13.54 50.60 4.68
CA ALA A 16 13.69 49.77 5.87
C ALA A 16 12.38 49.05 6.28
N VAL A 17 11.22 49.70 6.11
CA VAL A 17 9.91 49.09 6.36
C VAL A 17 9.58 48.09 5.29
N ALA A 18 9.89 48.34 4.01
CA ALA A 18 9.66 47.40 2.92
C ALA A 18 10.54 46.14 3.06
N THR A 19 11.80 46.27 3.48
CA THR A 19 12.68 45.14 3.76
C THR A 19 12.24 44.33 4.99
N ALA A 20 11.75 45.01 6.05
CA ALA A 20 11.23 44.34 7.24
C ALA A 20 9.92 43.57 6.95
N ILE A 21 9.03 44.10 6.10
CA ILE A 21 7.82 43.40 5.65
C ILE A 21 8.16 42.25 4.73
N CYS A 22 9.14 42.39 3.84
CA CYS A 22 9.57 41.30 2.95
C CYS A 22 10.23 40.13 3.72
N SER A 23 10.93 40.40 4.82
CA SER A 23 11.51 39.36 5.68
C SER A 23 10.49 38.66 6.58
N LEU A 24 9.32 39.22 6.82
CA LEU A 24 8.22 38.58 7.54
C LEU A 24 7.44 37.56 6.68
N PHE A 25 7.56 37.64 5.34
CA PHE A 25 6.95 36.68 4.43
C PHE A 25 7.88 35.56 3.99
N LEU A 26 9.12 35.51 4.45
CA LEU A 26 10.12 34.54 4.02
C LEU A 26 10.39 33.39 5.02
N SER A 27 9.57 33.23 6.03
CA SER A 27 9.75 32.12 7.00
C SER A 27 8.48 31.35 7.30
N GLU A 28 7.72 30.98 6.29
CA GLU A 28 7.05 29.66 6.36
C GLU A 28 8.08 28.61 5.93
N GLN A 29 9.05 28.36 6.78
CA GLN A 29 9.70 27.06 6.77
C GLN A 29 8.60 26.06 7.11
N GLY A 30 8.08 25.38 6.09
CA GLY A 30 7.21 24.25 6.31
C GLY A 30 7.89 23.36 7.36
N ILE A 31 7.23 23.15 8.50
CA ILE A 31 7.71 22.22 9.51
C ILE A 31 7.86 20.90 8.77
N ALA A 32 9.09 20.45 8.57
CA ALA A 32 9.36 19.14 7.98
C ALA A 32 8.65 18.14 8.87
N GLN A 33 7.65 17.45 8.31
CA GLN A 33 6.89 16.47 9.06
C GLN A 33 7.85 15.38 9.54
N THR A 34 7.84 15.15 10.86
CA THR A 34 8.67 14.12 11.46
C THR A 34 7.82 12.88 11.63
N CYS A 35 8.10 11.86 10.82
CA CYS A 35 7.49 10.54 10.98
C CYS A 35 7.95 9.91 12.30
N LYS A 36 7.03 9.47 13.14
CA LYS A 36 7.37 8.68 14.34
C LYS A 36 8.01 7.36 13.94
N GLU A 37 7.46 6.74 12.92
CA GLU A 37 7.92 5.51 12.30
C GLU A 37 7.72 5.60 10.80
N THR A 38 8.43 4.79 10.03
CA THR A 38 8.18 4.65 8.59
C THR A 38 7.87 3.19 8.30
N PHE A 39 6.64 2.95 7.86
CA PHE A 39 6.24 1.66 7.31
C PHE A 39 6.60 1.61 5.84
N THR A 40 6.99 0.42 5.36
CA THR A 40 7.39 0.22 3.97
C THR A 40 6.50 -0.82 3.30
N ALA A 41 6.19 -0.62 2.02
CA ALA A 41 5.46 -1.56 1.20
C ALA A 41 6.05 -1.63 -0.20
N GLU A 42 6.30 -2.82 -0.71
CA GLU A 42 6.63 -3.05 -2.11
C GLU A 42 5.35 -3.42 -2.85
N VAL A 43 4.90 -2.55 -3.75
CA VAL A 43 3.63 -2.70 -4.45
C VAL A 43 3.86 -2.77 -5.95
N VAL A 44 3.11 -3.62 -6.62
CA VAL A 44 3.10 -3.72 -8.09
C VAL A 44 1.69 -3.51 -8.62
N ALA A 45 1.58 -2.96 -9.83
CA ALA A 45 0.37 -3.04 -10.63
C ALA A 45 0.52 -4.18 -11.62
N LEU A 46 -0.51 -5.00 -11.80
CA LEU A 46 -0.51 -6.11 -12.76
C LEU A 46 -1.87 -6.27 -13.44
N ASP A 47 -1.86 -6.89 -14.63
CA ASP A 47 -3.09 -7.25 -15.32
C ASP A 47 -3.79 -8.39 -14.61
N GLN A 48 -5.09 -8.24 -14.38
CA GLN A 48 -5.91 -9.22 -13.70
C GLN A 48 -7.32 -9.22 -14.28
N PRO A 49 -7.67 -10.16 -15.15
CA PRO A 49 -9.05 -10.32 -15.60
C PRO A 49 -9.98 -10.59 -14.41
N PHE A 50 -11.12 -9.89 -14.38
CA PHE A 50 -12.14 -10.09 -13.36
C PHE A 50 -13.31 -10.85 -13.93
N PHE A 51 -13.63 -11.98 -13.33
CA PHE A 51 -14.85 -12.75 -13.61
C PHE A 51 -15.90 -12.40 -12.58
N TYR A 52 -16.97 -11.73 -13.01
CA TYR A 52 -18.04 -11.27 -12.11
C TYR A 52 -19.04 -12.38 -11.78
N ASN A 53 -19.21 -13.32 -12.70
CA ASN A 53 -20.08 -14.47 -12.48
C ASN A 53 -19.66 -15.67 -13.37
N ARG A 54 -20.26 -16.83 -13.07
CA ARG A 54 -20.04 -18.07 -13.81
C ARG A 54 -20.68 -18.11 -15.22
N LEU A 55 -21.46 -17.09 -15.59
CA LEU A 55 -22.11 -17.00 -16.89
C LEU A 55 -21.24 -16.27 -17.93
N GLY A 56 -20.02 -15.90 -17.56
CA GLY A 56 -19.05 -15.31 -18.47
C GLY A 56 -19.00 -13.78 -18.47
N ALA A 57 -19.72 -13.09 -17.57
CA ALA A 57 -19.52 -11.67 -17.40
C ALA A 57 -18.13 -11.42 -16.82
N LEU A 58 -17.28 -10.73 -17.57
CA LEU A 58 -15.89 -10.47 -17.19
C LEU A 58 -15.44 -9.08 -17.63
N ASN A 59 -14.40 -8.56 -16.95
CA ASN A 59 -13.55 -7.49 -17.44
C ASN A 59 -12.18 -8.09 -17.79
N ALA A 60 -11.90 -8.23 -19.08
CA ALA A 60 -10.66 -8.83 -19.56
C ALA A 60 -9.45 -7.93 -19.33
N ASN A 61 -9.67 -6.60 -19.28
CA ASN A 61 -8.62 -5.58 -19.11
C ASN A 61 -8.47 -5.14 -17.65
N GLY A 62 -8.99 -5.93 -16.69
CA GLY A 62 -8.87 -5.64 -15.28
C GLY A 62 -7.41 -5.52 -14.86
N MET A 63 -7.18 -4.69 -13.85
CA MET A 63 -5.88 -4.40 -13.27
C MET A 63 -6.01 -4.39 -11.77
N ILE A 64 -4.96 -4.79 -11.03
CA ILE A 64 -4.94 -4.68 -9.57
C ILE A 64 -3.59 -4.22 -9.07
N TYR A 65 -3.59 -3.70 -7.85
CA TYR A 65 -2.39 -3.63 -7.03
C TYR A 65 -2.24 -4.90 -6.19
N ALA A 66 -0.99 -5.32 -6.02
CA ALA A 66 -0.63 -6.39 -5.10
C ALA A 66 0.70 -6.06 -4.40
N LEU A 67 0.96 -6.69 -3.26
CA LEU A 67 2.34 -6.69 -2.75
C LEU A 67 3.23 -7.45 -3.74
N ARG A 68 4.44 -6.95 -3.99
CA ARG A 68 5.40 -7.54 -4.93
C ARG A 68 5.64 -9.02 -4.63
N ARG A 69 5.69 -9.40 -3.36
CA ARG A 69 5.84 -10.78 -2.90
C ARG A 69 4.63 -11.69 -3.15
N ASP A 70 3.46 -11.10 -3.42
CA ASP A 70 2.23 -11.84 -3.70
C ASP A 70 2.06 -12.17 -5.19
N VAL A 71 3.06 -11.84 -6.02
CA VAL A 71 3.08 -12.16 -7.44
C VAL A 71 4.23 -13.11 -7.79
N VAL A 72 4.02 -13.87 -8.85
CA VAL A 72 4.97 -14.84 -9.40
C VAL A 72 5.15 -14.61 -10.89
N ASP A 73 6.28 -15.05 -11.41
CA ASP A 73 6.50 -15.16 -12.85
C ASP A 73 5.48 -16.12 -13.46
N LYS A 74 4.71 -15.63 -14.41
CA LYS A 74 3.63 -16.39 -15.06
C LYS A 74 4.15 -17.61 -15.84
N THR A 75 5.40 -17.57 -16.31
CA THR A 75 6.00 -18.63 -17.11
C THR A 75 6.48 -19.79 -16.23
N THR A 76 7.12 -19.48 -15.11
CA THR A 76 7.74 -20.48 -14.22
C THR A 76 6.88 -20.84 -13.01
N GLY A 77 5.96 -19.95 -12.61
CA GLY A 77 5.21 -20.06 -11.37
C GLY A 77 6.02 -19.72 -10.11
N LEU A 78 7.28 -19.30 -10.27
CA LEU A 78 8.19 -19.02 -9.16
C LEU A 78 8.07 -17.57 -8.69
N SER A 79 8.26 -17.36 -7.39
CA SER A 79 8.46 -16.04 -6.81
C SER A 79 9.83 -15.47 -7.21
N GLU A 80 9.99 -14.15 -7.10
CA GLU A 80 11.27 -13.49 -7.40
C GLU A 80 12.40 -14.02 -6.51
N SER A 81 12.14 -14.29 -5.23
CA SER A 81 13.11 -14.88 -4.30
C SER A 81 13.53 -16.32 -4.66
N ALA A 82 12.71 -17.01 -5.45
CA ALA A 82 13.00 -18.35 -5.97
C ALA A 82 13.59 -18.34 -7.39
N GLY A 83 13.90 -17.17 -7.92
CA GLY A 83 14.48 -17.00 -9.25
C GLY A 83 13.46 -16.73 -10.37
N GLY A 84 12.21 -16.50 -10.05
CA GLY A 84 11.21 -16.00 -11.00
C GLY A 84 11.56 -14.59 -11.47
N VAL A 85 11.25 -14.27 -12.72
CA VAL A 85 11.55 -12.96 -13.32
C VAL A 85 10.25 -12.18 -13.53
N LEU A 86 10.06 -11.13 -12.75
CA LEU A 86 8.86 -10.31 -12.81
C LEU A 86 8.97 -9.27 -13.93
N LEU A 87 8.40 -9.59 -15.09
CA LEU A 87 8.37 -8.72 -16.26
C LEU A 87 6.97 -8.16 -16.52
N PRO A 88 6.86 -6.94 -17.10
CA PRO A 88 5.58 -6.38 -17.49
C PRO A 88 4.76 -7.33 -18.38
N GLY A 89 3.52 -7.60 -17.97
CA GLY A 89 2.62 -8.52 -18.66
C GLY A 89 2.91 -10.01 -18.47
N ASN A 90 4.02 -10.37 -17.82
CA ASN A 90 4.38 -11.78 -17.53
C ASN A 90 4.35 -12.10 -16.03
N VAL A 91 3.42 -11.52 -15.30
CA VAL A 91 3.21 -11.79 -13.87
C VAL A 91 1.76 -12.17 -13.61
N MET A 92 1.55 -12.91 -12.54
CA MET A 92 0.23 -13.25 -12.02
C MET A 92 0.26 -13.29 -10.50
N LEU A 93 -0.91 -13.19 -9.88
CA LEU A 93 -1.02 -13.46 -8.44
C LEU A 93 -0.57 -14.89 -8.14
N ARG A 94 0.11 -15.05 -7.02
CA ARG A 94 0.44 -16.37 -6.48
C ARG A 94 -0.86 -17.19 -6.29
N PRO A 95 -0.87 -18.51 -6.56
CA PRO A 95 -2.09 -19.34 -6.58
C PRO A 95 -2.92 -19.32 -5.29
N ASP A 96 -2.29 -19.06 -4.13
CA ASP A 96 -2.98 -18.95 -2.84
C ASP A 96 -3.66 -17.58 -2.61
N LYS A 97 -3.45 -16.62 -3.52
CA LYS A 97 -4.02 -15.27 -3.44
C LYS A 97 -5.25 -15.13 -4.33
N ARG A 98 -6.20 -14.35 -3.86
CA ARG A 98 -7.40 -13.99 -4.63
C ARG A 98 -7.31 -12.54 -5.08
N PRO A 99 -7.75 -12.21 -6.31
CA PRO A 99 -7.85 -10.83 -6.75
C PRO A 99 -8.76 -10.03 -5.82
N ARG A 100 -8.25 -8.93 -5.30
CA ARG A 100 -8.96 -8.01 -4.42
C ARG A 100 -8.25 -6.67 -4.40
N PRO A 101 -8.91 -5.56 -4.01
CA PRO A 101 -8.25 -4.29 -3.75
C PRO A 101 -7.19 -4.46 -2.66
N ILE A 102 -6.04 -3.81 -2.86
CA ILE A 102 -4.98 -3.82 -1.84
C ILE A 102 -5.40 -2.99 -0.63
N VAL A 103 -5.06 -3.45 0.58
CA VAL A 103 -5.19 -2.67 1.81
C VAL A 103 -3.84 -2.60 2.49
N LEU A 104 -3.25 -1.41 2.50
CA LEU A 104 -2.04 -1.11 3.27
C LEU A 104 -2.43 -0.59 4.64
N ARG A 105 -1.51 -0.71 5.61
CA ARG A 105 -1.73 -0.22 6.98
C ARG A 105 -0.52 0.53 7.49
N MET A 106 -0.78 1.49 8.36
CA MET A 106 0.23 2.23 9.10
C MET A 106 -0.38 2.78 10.41
N ASN A 107 0.43 3.29 11.29
CA ASN A 107 -0.01 3.95 12.52
C ASN A 107 -0.13 5.46 12.36
N ALA A 108 -1.05 6.08 13.08
CA ALA A 108 -1.18 7.54 13.15
C ALA A 108 0.11 8.21 13.63
N GLY A 109 0.49 9.30 13.00
CA GLY A 109 1.73 10.02 13.23
C GLY A 109 2.97 9.38 12.57
N SER A 110 2.77 8.38 11.71
CA SER A 110 3.83 7.68 10.97
C SER A 110 3.81 8.01 9.48
N CYS A 111 4.83 7.54 8.76
CA CYS A 111 4.90 7.61 7.32
C CYS A 111 4.71 6.22 6.68
N LEU A 112 4.23 6.23 5.46
CA LEU A 112 4.19 5.05 4.59
C LEU A 112 5.02 5.32 3.34
N GLU A 113 6.09 4.58 3.19
CA GLU A 113 6.90 4.57 1.97
C GLU A 113 6.48 3.40 1.09
N ILE A 114 6.13 3.69 -0.16
CA ILE A 114 5.68 2.70 -1.13
C ILE A 114 6.68 2.65 -2.29
N SER A 115 7.41 1.55 -2.39
CA SER A 115 8.20 1.22 -3.57
C SER A 115 7.29 0.58 -4.61
N PHE A 116 6.91 1.35 -5.63
CA PHE A 116 5.95 0.92 -6.65
C PHE A 116 6.68 0.50 -7.93
N THR A 117 6.28 -0.63 -8.52
CA THR A 117 6.72 -1.06 -9.86
C THR A 117 5.49 -1.35 -10.73
N ASN A 118 5.44 -0.74 -11.89
CA ASN A 118 4.39 -1.00 -12.87
C ASN A 118 4.73 -2.25 -13.69
N LEU A 119 4.04 -3.36 -13.45
CA LEU A 119 4.18 -4.63 -14.18
C LEU A 119 3.00 -4.90 -15.13
N LEU A 120 2.19 -3.88 -15.44
CA LEU A 120 1.17 -3.97 -16.48
C LEU A 120 1.81 -4.30 -17.83
N SER A 121 1.11 -5.07 -18.66
CA SER A 121 1.54 -5.30 -20.05
C SER A 121 1.71 -3.97 -20.80
N PRO A 122 2.76 -3.79 -21.59
CA PRO A 122 2.93 -2.59 -22.41
C PRO A 122 1.78 -2.35 -23.41
N ALA A 123 1.10 -3.42 -23.83
CA ALA A 123 -0.07 -3.36 -24.68
C ALA A 123 -1.31 -3.82 -23.89
N PRO A 124 -2.44 -3.09 -23.96
CA PRO A 124 -3.69 -3.56 -23.39
C PRO A 124 -4.08 -4.88 -24.06
N PHE A 125 -4.73 -5.76 -23.31
CA PHE A 125 -5.30 -6.96 -23.87
C PHE A 125 -6.53 -6.57 -24.70
N ILE A 126 -6.31 -6.24 -25.96
CA ILE A 126 -7.40 -6.02 -26.91
C ILE A 126 -7.87 -7.41 -27.33
N ALA A 127 -8.92 -7.89 -26.72
CA ALA A 127 -9.61 -9.04 -27.23
C ALA A 127 -10.36 -8.65 -28.53
N ASN A 128 -9.68 -8.71 -29.68
CA ASN A 128 -10.37 -8.87 -30.95
C ASN A 128 -10.98 -10.28 -30.94
N VAL A 129 -12.08 -10.44 -30.23
CA VAL A 129 -12.86 -11.67 -30.28
C VAL A 129 -13.78 -11.55 -31.50
N PRO A 130 -13.56 -12.37 -32.56
CA PRO A 130 -14.44 -12.32 -33.73
C PRO A 130 -15.89 -12.55 -33.29
N GLY A 131 -16.77 -11.61 -33.66
CA GLY A 131 -18.22 -11.71 -33.36
C GLY A 131 -18.68 -11.02 -32.07
N ILE A 132 -17.80 -10.50 -31.23
CA ILE A 132 -18.15 -9.56 -30.19
C ILE A 132 -17.93 -8.17 -30.77
N GLY A 133 -19.01 -7.35 -30.78
CA GLY A 133 -18.94 -5.98 -31.27
C GLY A 133 -17.81 -5.20 -30.61
N GLN A 134 -17.38 -4.15 -31.26
CA GLN A 134 -16.26 -3.30 -30.85
C GLN A 134 -16.31 -3.04 -29.34
N VAL A 135 -15.40 -3.66 -28.60
CA VAL A 135 -15.15 -3.31 -27.21
C VAL A 135 -14.49 -1.96 -27.28
N ASP A 136 -15.01 -1.01 -26.53
CA ASP A 136 -14.56 0.36 -26.35
C ASP A 136 -13.16 0.61 -26.96
N ASP A 137 -13.08 1.36 -28.05
CA ASP A 137 -11.86 1.61 -28.82
C ASP A 137 -10.93 2.62 -28.15
N GLN A 138 -11.27 3.07 -26.93
CA GLN A 138 -10.41 3.94 -26.14
C GLN A 138 -9.26 3.14 -25.55
N PRO A 139 -8.00 3.46 -25.88
CA PRO A 139 -6.87 2.79 -25.27
C PRO A 139 -6.83 3.09 -23.77
N ILE A 140 -6.86 2.06 -22.96
CA ILE A 140 -6.61 2.17 -21.52
C ILE A 140 -5.14 2.53 -21.35
N THR A 141 -4.84 3.60 -20.62
CA THR A 141 -3.45 3.92 -20.30
C THR A 141 -2.77 2.75 -19.60
N ARG A 142 -1.52 2.54 -19.92
CA ARG A 142 -0.65 1.57 -19.25
C ARG A 142 0.30 2.25 -18.25
N GLU A 143 0.22 3.58 -18.13
CA GLU A 143 0.87 4.30 -17.05
C GLU A 143 0.05 4.14 -15.77
N ALA A 144 0.73 3.90 -14.67
CA ALA A 144 0.12 3.74 -13.36
C ALA A 144 0.94 4.46 -12.29
N SER A 145 0.29 4.75 -11.17
CA SER A 145 0.93 5.39 -10.02
C SER A 145 0.25 4.94 -8.74
N ILE A 146 0.70 5.45 -7.61
CA ILE A 146 -0.02 5.38 -6.35
C ILE A 146 -0.19 6.78 -5.81
N HIS A 147 -1.44 7.20 -5.68
CA HIS A 147 -1.86 8.41 -4.99
C HIS A 147 -2.78 8.03 -3.83
N VAL A 148 -2.60 8.65 -2.67
CA VAL A 148 -3.45 8.40 -1.49
C VAL A 148 -4.19 9.67 -1.14
N ASN A 149 -5.48 9.69 -1.46
CA ASN A 149 -6.30 10.87 -1.29
C ASN A 149 -6.52 11.20 0.18
N GLY A 150 -6.12 12.40 0.58
CA GLY A 150 -6.28 12.92 1.94
C GLY A 150 -5.09 12.69 2.88
N MET A 151 -4.11 11.88 2.51
CA MET A 151 -2.84 11.81 3.22
C MET A 151 -1.92 12.96 2.79
N GLN A 152 -1.01 13.35 3.68
CA GLN A 152 -0.08 14.42 3.40
C GLN A 152 1.13 13.89 2.65
N LEU A 153 1.47 14.57 1.54
CA LEU A 153 2.67 14.25 0.77
C LEU A 153 3.92 14.59 1.58
N VAL A 154 4.87 13.67 1.61
CA VAL A 154 6.20 13.87 2.20
C VAL A 154 7.22 14.02 1.07
N GLY A 155 7.94 15.15 1.06
CA GLY A 155 8.93 15.44 0.03
C GLY A 155 8.40 16.38 -1.05
N SER A 156 8.39 15.94 -2.32
CA SER A 156 8.05 16.81 -3.45
C SER A 156 6.90 16.24 -4.28
N ILE A 157 6.30 17.08 -5.11
CA ILE A 157 5.23 16.70 -6.06
C ILE A 157 5.66 15.55 -7.00
N ALA A 158 6.96 15.31 -7.18
CA ALA A 158 7.46 14.17 -7.94
C ALA A 158 7.17 12.81 -7.29
N SER A 159 6.71 12.80 -6.02
CA SER A 159 6.34 11.61 -5.25
C SER A 159 4.84 11.57 -4.91
N ASP A 160 4.02 12.40 -5.56
CA ASP A 160 2.57 12.50 -5.27
C ASP A 160 1.74 11.41 -5.97
N GLY A 161 2.29 10.74 -6.96
CA GLY A 161 1.54 9.79 -7.78
C GLY A 161 0.73 10.45 -8.90
N SER A 162 0.88 11.75 -9.12
CA SER A 162 0.14 12.52 -10.12
C SER A 162 1.02 13.07 -11.24
N PHE A 163 0.35 13.56 -12.29
CA PHE A 163 0.96 14.38 -13.32
C PHE A 163 0.05 15.56 -13.62
N VAL A 164 0.40 16.73 -13.11
CA VAL A 164 -0.42 17.93 -13.19
C VAL A 164 0.37 19.11 -13.74
N GLY A 165 -0.16 19.74 -14.78
CA GLY A 165 0.39 20.95 -15.35
C GLY A 165 1.81 20.77 -15.90
N ARG A 166 2.77 21.55 -15.35
CA ARG A 166 4.18 21.50 -15.73
C ARG A 166 5.06 20.79 -14.71
N ASN A 167 4.48 20.14 -13.73
CA ASN A 167 5.22 19.38 -12.73
C ASN A 167 5.90 18.15 -13.33
N ALA A 168 6.92 17.65 -12.66
CA ALA A 168 7.50 16.37 -13.03
C ALA A 168 6.44 15.27 -12.85
N SER A 169 6.33 14.38 -13.85
CA SER A 169 5.42 13.23 -13.75
C SER A 169 5.92 12.26 -12.69
N SER A 170 5.03 11.89 -11.78
CA SER A 170 5.25 10.79 -10.84
C SER A 170 4.52 9.50 -11.23
N LEU A 171 4.05 9.40 -12.47
CA LEU A 171 3.53 8.18 -13.07
C LEU A 171 4.69 7.26 -13.47
N ALA A 172 4.44 5.96 -13.50
CA ALA A 172 5.37 4.93 -13.95
C ALA A 172 4.79 4.21 -15.18
N GLY A 173 5.52 4.20 -16.29
CA GLY A 173 5.22 3.35 -17.43
C GLY A 173 5.55 1.88 -17.13
N PRO A 174 5.09 0.92 -17.98
CA PRO A 174 5.40 -0.49 -17.81
C PRO A 174 6.89 -0.76 -17.64
N GLY A 175 7.26 -1.50 -16.61
CA GLY A 175 8.66 -1.81 -16.24
C GLY A 175 9.36 -0.71 -15.43
N GLN A 176 8.73 0.44 -15.21
CA GLN A 176 9.31 1.51 -14.41
C GLN A 176 8.89 1.41 -12.96
N SER A 177 9.76 1.94 -12.08
CA SER A 177 9.51 2.04 -10.64
C SER A 177 9.50 3.49 -10.18
N LYS A 178 8.73 3.76 -9.13
CA LYS A 178 8.64 5.04 -8.43
C LYS A 178 8.56 4.79 -6.92
N SER A 179 9.02 5.74 -6.13
CA SER A 179 8.82 5.74 -4.68
C SER A 179 7.87 6.87 -4.30
N TYR A 180 6.92 6.56 -3.44
CA TYR A 180 5.94 7.49 -2.89
C TYR A 180 6.04 7.48 -1.38
N MET A 181 5.89 8.64 -0.74
CA MET A 181 5.90 8.74 0.71
C MET A 181 4.77 9.64 1.19
N PHE A 182 3.95 9.11 2.09
CA PHE A 182 2.78 9.77 2.64
C PHE A 182 2.82 9.75 4.17
N PHE A 183 2.34 10.81 4.78
CA PHE A 183 2.18 10.95 6.22
C PHE A 183 0.69 11.05 6.57
N ALA A 184 0.29 10.44 7.68
CA ALA A 184 -1.05 10.59 8.25
C ALA A 184 -0.94 10.94 9.74
N GLU A 185 -1.55 12.06 10.10
CA GLU A 185 -1.57 12.53 11.49
C GLU A 185 -2.62 11.77 12.32
N TYR A 186 -3.76 11.44 11.70
CA TYR A 186 -4.94 10.89 12.38
C TYR A 186 -5.35 9.53 11.80
N GLU A 187 -6.01 8.75 12.66
CA GLU A 187 -6.68 7.50 12.28
C GLU A 187 -7.75 7.76 11.21
N ASN A 188 -7.72 7.00 10.12
CA ASN A 188 -8.72 7.05 9.06
C ASN A 188 -8.50 5.93 8.05
N THR A 189 -9.45 5.77 7.12
CA THR A 189 -9.27 4.99 5.89
C THR A 189 -9.18 5.93 4.70
N TYR A 190 -8.09 5.87 3.97
CA TYR A 190 -7.79 6.72 2.83
C TYR A 190 -7.88 5.91 1.54
N LEU A 191 -8.49 6.50 0.50
CA LEU A 191 -8.54 5.88 -0.83
C LEU A 191 -7.16 5.96 -1.49
N LEU A 192 -6.67 4.80 -1.93
CA LEU A 192 -5.46 4.65 -2.72
C LEU A 192 -5.88 4.33 -4.16
N TYR A 193 -5.32 5.03 -5.16
CA TYR A 193 -5.65 4.80 -6.57
C TYR A 193 -4.58 5.31 -7.53
N SER A 194 -4.69 4.92 -8.79
CA SER A 194 -3.82 5.41 -9.86
C SER A 194 -4.33 6.72 -10.45
N MET A 195 -3.44 7.69 -10.63
CA MET A 195 -3.70 8.95 -11.32
C MET A 195 -3.28 8.90 -12.80
N GLY A 196 -2.93 7.76 -13.35
CA GLY A 196 -2.56 7.60 -14.75
C GLY A 196 -3.68 8.01 -15.71
N ALA A 197 -4.89 7.55 -15.48
CA ALA A 197 -6.13 8.08 -16.02
C ALA A 197 -7.25 7.63 -15.08
N THR A 198 -7.66 8.49 -14.20
CA THR A 198 -8.68 8.17 -13.17
C THR A 198 -10.04 7.89 -13.78
N VAL A 199 -10.41 8.70 -14.75
CA VAL A 199 -11.57 8.54 -15.60
C VAL A 199 -11.12 8.74 -17.04
N GLY A 200 -11.72 8.08 -17.99
CA GLY A 200 -11.31 8.22 -19.37
C GLY A 200 -12.39 7.84 -20.36
N GLY A 201 -12.29 8.45 -21.56
CA GLY A 201 -13.03 8.12 -22.74
C GLY A 201 -14.55 8.07 -22.61
N GLU A 202 -15.23 7.66 -23.67
CA GLU A 202 -16.69 7.58 -23.73
C GLU A 202 -17.28 6.45 -22.88
N GLY A 203 -16.52 5.52 -22.38
CA GLY A 203 -16.99 4.40 -21.56
C GLY A 203 -16.69 4.49 -20.07
N GLY A 204 -16.10 5.62 -19.59
CA GLY A 204 -15.62 5.70 -18.21
C GLY A 204 -14.44 4.74 -17.92
N ALA A 205 -13.68 4.39 -18.94
CA ALA A 205 -12.61 3.39 -18.93
C ALA A 205 -11.32 3.90 -18.27
N GLY A 206 -11.44 4.49 -17.08
CA GLY A 206 -10.29 4.92 -16.29
C GLY A 206 -9.67 3.78 -15.48
N THR A 207 -8.45 3.99 -15.00
CA THR A 207 -7.70 2.99 -14.23
C THR A 207 -8.42 2.53 -12.95
N ILE A 208 -9.21 3.39 -12.32
CA ILE A 208 -10.05 3.02 -11.16
C ILE A 208 -11.11 2.01 -11.57
N THR A 209 -11.83 2.25 -12.67
CA THR A 209 -12.87 1.33 -13.18
C THR A 209 -12.30 -0.03 -13.53
N PHE A 210 -11.04 -0.08 -13.96
CA PHE A 210 -10.34 -1.32 -14.26
C PHE A 210 -9.68 -1.97 -13.03
N GLY A 211 -9.76 -1.36 -11.84
CA GLY A 211 -9.39 -1.98 -10.58
C GLY A 211 -8.10 -1.48 -9.93
N LEU A 212 -7.44 -0.45 -10.47
CA LEU A 212 -6.27 0.16 -9.82
C LEU A 212 -6.72 1.09 -8.67
N PHE A 213 -7.25 0.50 -7.64
CA PHE A 213 -7.61 1.16 -6.38
C PHE A 213 -7.36 0.24 -5.18
N GLY A 214 -7.35 0.84 -4.01
CA GLY A 214 -7.15 0.17 -2.74
C GLY A 214 -7.41 1.13 -1.59
N ALA A 215 -6.90 0.82 -0.42
CA ALA A 215 -7.01 1.67 0.75
C ALA A 215 -5.71 1.69 1.55
N VAL A 216 -5.52 2.79 2.29
CA VAL A 216 -4.57 2.86 3.40
C VAL A 216 -5.38 3.04 4.67
N ASN A 217 -5.33 2.05 5.56
CA ASN A 217 -5.91 2.15 6.89
C ASN A 217 -4.85 2.67 7.86
N VAL A 218 -5.15 3.81 8.45
CA VAL A 218 -4.33 4.41 9.51
C VAL A 218 -4.93 4.05 10.84
N GLU A 219 -4.23 3.19 11.55
CA GLU A 219 -4.63 2.63 12.83
C GLU A 219 -4.12 3.50 14.00
N PRO A 220 -4.62 3.31 15.23
CA PRO A 220 -4.11 4.01 16.40
C PRO A 220 -2.59 3.92 16.52
N ALA A 221 -1.95 5.00 16.98
CA ALA A 221 -0.50 5.02 17.18
C ALA A 221 -0.02 3.88 18.09
N GLY A 222 0.98 3.12 17.62
CA GLY A 222 1.54 1.97 18.34
C GLY A 222 0.69 0.70 18.25
N SER A 223 -0.27 0.63 17.32
CA SER A 223 -1.02 -0.60 17.06
C SER A 223 -0.17 -1.65 16.34
N GLU A 224 -0.49 -2.90 16.57
CA GLU A 224 -0.02 -4.07 15.82
C GLU A 224 -1.20 -4.68 15.06
N TRP A 225 -0.91 -5.30 13.91
CA TRP A 225 -1.94 -5.87 13.03
C TRP A 225 -1.66 -7.34 12.77
N TYR A 226 -2.71 -8.13 12.86
CA TYR A 226 -2.67 -9.57 12.68
C TYR A 226 -3.72 -9.99 11.66
N ARG A 227 -3.41 -11.00 10.87
CA ARG A 227 -4.36 -11.57 9.91
C ARG A 227 -5.53 -12.19 10.65
N SER A 228 -6.75 -11.87 10.23
CA SER A 228 -7.98 -12.41 10.80
C SER A 228 -8.43 -13.71 10.12
N GLN A 229 -7.86 -14.02 8.96
CA GLN A 229 -8.20 -15.19 8.16
C GLN A 229 -6.93 -15.95 7.77
N LEU A 230 -6.83 -17.17 8.25
CA LEU A 230 -5.76 -18.10 7.93
C LEU A 230 -6.35 -19.34 7.26
N SER A 231 -5.59 -19.96 6.36
CA SER A 231 -5.91 -21.31 5.88
C SER A 231 -5.74 -22.32 7.03
N ARG A 232 -6.30 -23.52 6.83
CA ARG A 232 -6.10 -24.61 7.81
C ARG A 232 -4.61 -24.92 7.98
N GLU A 233 -3.85 -24.92 6.90
CA GLU A 233 -2.40 -25.16 6.93
C GLU A 233 -1.65 -24.08 7.71
N GLU A 234 -1.93 -22.81 7.42
CA GLU A 234 -1.34 -21.68 8.15
C GLU A 234 -1.70 -21.72 9.65
N MET A 235 -2.94 -22.09 9.97
CA MET A 235 -3.38 -22.26 11.36
C MET A 235 -2.60 -23.39 12.05
N ASP A 236 -2.39 -24.51 11.36
CA ASP A 236 -1.61 -25.64 11.91
C ASP A 236 -0.13 -25.30 12.11
N LEU A 237 0.45 -24.56 11.18
CA LEU A 237 1.84 -24.07 11.30
C LEU A 237 1.98 -23.06 12.46
N ALA A 238 0.98 -22.23 12.69
CA ALA A 238 0.98 -21.25 13.75
C ALA A 238 0.52 -21.79 15.11
N THR A 239 0.05 -23.04 15.19
CA THR A 239 -0.36 -23.68 16.45
C THR A 239 0.86 -24.19 17.21
N GLU A 240 0.99 -23.87 18.49
CA GLU A 240 1.99 -24.48 19.37
C GLU A 240 1.78 -25.98 19.48
N LYS A 241 2.88 -26.73 19.45
CA LYS A 241 2.86 -28.20 19.53
C LYS A 241 3.48 -28.70 20.84
N ASN A 242 2.96 -29.80 21.33
CA ASN A 242 3.62 -30.61 22.35
C ASN A 242 4.81 -31.38 21.77
N LEU A 243 5.57 -32.03 22.61
CA LEU A 243 6.74 -32.83 22.18
C LEU A 243 6.37 -34.00 21.27
N ASP A 244 5.15 -34.49 21.36
CA ASP A 244 4.60 -35.57 20.52
C ASP A 244 4.02 -35.06 19.19
N GLY A 245 4.09 -33.73 18.92
CA GLY A 245 3.56 -33.09 17.72
C GLY A 245 2.08 -32.76 17.81
N SER A 246 1.36 -33.12 18.87
CA SER A 246 -0.04 -32.76 19.06
C SER A 246 -0.19 -31.26 19.38
N PRO A 247 -1.34 -30.61 19.02
CA PRO A 247 -1.60 -29.23 19.37
C PRO A 247 -1.60 -29.02 20.88
N LYS A 248 -0.99 -27.93 21.35
CA LYS A 248 -1.24 -27.45 22.71
C LYS A 248 -2.62 -26.80 22.74
N LEU A 249 -3.37 -27.13 23.77
CA LEU A 249 -4.74 -26.64 23.97
C LEU A 249 -4.87 -25.85 25.26
N THR A 250 -5.76 -24.88 25.26
CA THR A 250 -6.22 -24.18 26.46
C THR A 250 -7.12 -25.06 27.31
N ALA A 251 -7.48 -24.59 28.51
CA ALA A 251 -8.47 -25.26 29.35
C ALA A 251 -9.84 -25.40 28.68
N GLN A 252 -10.17 -24.56 27.70
CA GLN A 252 -11.40 -24.58 26.90
C GLN A 252 -11.27 -25.42 25.63
N ASN A 253 -10.18 -26.17 25.47
CA ASN A 253 -9.90 -27.03 24.32
C ASN A 253 -9.70 -26.28 22.98
N HIS A 254 -9.21 -25.04 23.03
CA HIS A 254 -8.84 -24.26 21.85
C HIS A 254 -7.32 -24.35 21.60
N PRO A 255 -6.85 -24.39 20.34
CA PRO A 255 -5.43 -24.35 20.00
C PRO A 255 -4.76 -23.06 20.54
N ILE A 256 -3.58 -23.21 21.11
CA ILE A 256 -2.72 -22.08 21.50
C ILE A 256 -1.92 -21.66 20.26
N LEU A 257 -2.02 -20.38 19.88
CA LEU A 257 -1.33 -19.84 18.71
C LEU A 257 0.01 -19.21 19.08
N ASN A 258 1.01 -19.50 18.27
CA ASN A 258 2.28 -18.79 18.26
C ASN A 258 2.15 -17.60 17.28
N TYR A 259 1.95 -16.41 17.81
CA TYR A 259 1.80 -15.18 16.99
C TYR A 259 3.11 -14.74 16.31
N ASP A 260 4.25 -15.30 16.72
CA ASP A 260 5.55 -15.07 16.10
C ASP A 260 5.95 -16.21 15.14
N ALA A 261 5.03 -17.12 14.85
CA ALA A 261 5.27 -18.20 13.89
C ALA A 261 5.62 -17.65 12.51
N VAL A 262 6.60 -18.29 11.88
CA VAL A 262 7.04 -18.00 10.52
C VAL A 262 6.89 -19.23 9.63
N TYR A 263 6.72 -19.00 8.33
CA TYR A 263 6.71 -20.09 7.37
C TYR A 263 8.04 -20.84 7.38
N PRO A 264 8.04 -22.18 7.41
CA PRO A 264 9.28 -22.97 7.44
C PRO A 264 10.06 -22.84 6.14
N ASN A 265 11.37 -23.05 6.21
CA ASN A 265 12.28 -23.02 5.07
C ASN A 265 12.23 -24.34 4.28
N THR A 266 11.05 -24.70 3.77
CA THR A 266 10.90 -25.82 2.83
C THR A 266 10.89 -25.31 1.41
N GLN A 267 11.18 -26.20 0.43
CA GLN A 267 11.26 -25.82 -0.97
C GLN A 267 9.94 -25.18 -1.44
N LEU A 268 8.79 -25.69 -1.00
CA LEU A 268 7.47 -25.13 -1.32
C LEU A 268 7.37 -23.65 -0.93
N TYR A 269 7.71 -23.31 0.31
CA TYR A 269 7.59 -21.92 0.78
C TYR A 269 8.72 -21.01 0.24
N ILE A 270 9.85 -21.59 -0.13
CA ILE A 270 10.92 -20.87 -0.86
C ILE A 270 10.39 -20.49 -2.24
N ASP A 271 9.83 -21.44 -3.00
CA ASP A 271 9.29 -21.23 -4.34
C ASP A 271 8.16 -20.19 -4.35
N GLU A 272 7.34 -20.19 -3.29
CA GLU A 272 6.26 -19.24 -3.10
C GLU A 272 6.73 -17.87 -2.53
N GLY A 273 7.98 -17.72 -2.14
CA GLY A 273 8.49 -16.50 -1.52
C GLY A 273 7.95 -16.22 -0.12
N LYS A 274 7.52 -17.27 0.59
CA LYS A 274 6.97 -17.19 1.96
C LYS A 274 7.96 -17.54 3.05
N ALA A 275 8.99 -18.36 2.75
CA ALA A 275 9.92 -18.87 3.73
C ALA A 275 10.48 -17.75 4.65
N GLY A 276 10.40 -17.97 5.96
CA GLY A 276 10.86 -17.02 6.98
C GLY A 276 9.95 -15.81 7.23
N LEU A 277 8.83 -15.68 6.51
CA LEU A 277 7.86 -14.61 6.74
C LEU A 277 6.92 -14.95 7.89
N PRO A 278 6.44 -13.93 8.63
CA PRO A 278 5.39 -14.12 9.62
C PRO A 278 4.13 -14.73 9.01
N ILE A 279 3.52 -15.68 9.70
CA ILE A 279 2.26 -16.30 9.28
C ILE A 279 1.08 -15.42 9.68
N ILE A 280 1.07 -14.92 10.91
CA ILE A 280 -0.06 -14.20 11.51
C ILE A 280 0.19 -12.69 11.51
N ARG A 281 1.37 -12.22 11.91
CA ARG A 281 1.69 -10.78 11.90
C ARG A 281 1.67 -10.24 10.47
N MET A 282 1.08 -9.07 10.29
CA MET A 282 1.00 -8.44 8.96
C MET A 282 2.26 -7.67 8.57
N THR A 283 3.19 -7.51 9.52
CA THR A 283 4.48 -6.84 9.27
C THR A 283 5.65 -7.74 9.69
N GLN A 284 6.80 -7.52 9.04
CA GLN A 284 8.10 -8.00 9.47
C GLN A 284 8.98 -6.77 9.73
N GLY A 285 9.23 -6.45 11.00
CA GLY A 285 9.65 -5.10 11.38
C GLY A 285 8.59 -4.10 10.93
N ASN A 286 8.99 -3.05 10.24
CA ASN A 286 8.08 -2.04 9.67
C ASN A 286 7.70 -2.31 8.21
N THR A 287 8.07 -3.46 7.64
CA THR A 287 7.70 -3.83 6.27
C THR A 287 6.38 -4.58 6.25
N LEU A 288 5.42 -4.11 5.47
CA LEU A 288 4.15 -4.80 5.25
C LEU A 288 4.40 -6.07 4.42
N VAL A 289 4.03 -7.22 4.98
CA VAL A 289 4.21 -8.53 4.33
C VAL A 289 2.88 -9.22 4.00
N HIS A 290 1.78 -8.71 4.55
CA HIS A 290 0.42 -9.11 4.23
C HIS A 290 -0.46 -7.89 3.99
N SER A 291 -1.41 -8.00 3.05
CA SER A 291 -2.35 -6.93 2.68
C SER A 291 -3.80 -7.39 2.85
N ASP A 292 -4.07 -8.21 3.86
CA ASP A 292 -5.41 -8.71 4.13
C ASP A 292 -6.39 -7.56 4.39
N ILE A 293 -7.59 -7.65 3.80
CA ILE A 293 -8.62 -6.60 3.92
C ILE A 293 -9.02 -6.42 5.38
N ASN A 294 -9.27 -7.54 6.07
CA ASN A 294 -9.60 -7.54 7.48
C ASN A 294 -8.36 -7.87 8.31
N ALA A 295 -8.21 -7.18 9.41
CA ALA A 295 -7.15 -7.44 10.38
C ALA A 295 -7.70 -7.37 11.80
N ILE A 296 -7.02 -8.05 12.71
CA ILE A 296 -7.19 -7.87 14.15
C ILE A 296 -6.20 -6.80 14.57
N ILE A 297 -6.71 -5.71 15.14
CA ILE A 297 -5.92 -4.56 15.58
C ILE A 297 -5.74 -4.65 17.09
N THR A 298 -4.49 -4.57 17.57
CA THR A 298 -4.15 -4.58 19.00
C THR A 298 -3.25 -3.41 19.35
N GLY A 299 -2.99 -3.18 20.65
CA GLY A 299 -2.11 -2.11 21.15
C GLY A 299 -2.80 -0.77 21.28
N PRO A 300 -2.10 0.32 21.64
CA PRO A 300 -2.01 0.75 23.03
C PRO A 300 -3.37 0.70 23.71
N GLY A 301 -3.45 0.04 24.84
CA GLY A 301 -4.69 -0.11 25.62
C GLY A 301 -5.64 -1.22 25.14
N ARG A 302 -5.35 -1.86 24.01
CA ARG A 302 -6.10 -3.05 23.52
C ARG A 302 -5.35 -4.35 23.74
N GLY A 303 -4.10 -4.26 24.24
CA GLY A 303 -3.20 -5.39 24.44
C GLY A 303 -2.47 -5.80 23.17
N SER A 304 -1.63 -6.81 23.31
CA SER A 304 -0.88 -7.42 22.21
C SER A 304 -0.94 -8.93 22.33
N PHE A 305 -0.83 -9.62 21.19
CA PHE A 305 -0.74 -11.07 21.16
C PHE A 305 0.68 -11.51 21.48
N ILE A 306 0.81 -12.46 22.40
CA ILE A 306 2.09 -13.06 22.77
C ILE A 306 2.02 -14.56 22.52
N SER A 307 3.10 -15.13 22.02
CA SER A 307 3.24 -16.58 21.86
C SER A 307 2.90 -17.30 23.17
N GLY A 308 2.12 -18.36 23.10
CA GLY A 308 1.65 -19.12 24.25
C GLY A 308 0.51 -18.48 25.03
N THR A 309 0.03 -17.33 24.62
CA THR A 309 -1.16 -16.69 25.20
C THR A 309 -2.16 -16.34 24.12
N HIS A 310 -3.44 -16.32 24.45
CA HIS A 310 -4.46 -15.95 23.49
C HIS A 310 -4.49 -14.45 23.25
N TYR A 311 -4.42 -13.72 24.34
CA TYR A 311 -4.59 -12.30 24.37
C TYR A 311 -4.01 -11.76 25.66
N ARG A 312 -3.17 -10.76 25.57
CA ARG A 312 -2.66 -10.04 26.72
C ARG A 312 -3.13 -8.60 26.63
N SER A 313 -4.12 -8.25 27.40
CA SER A 313 -4.52 -6.86 27.52
C SER A 313 -4.63 -6.44 28.96
N THR A 314 -4.41 -5.18 29.18
CA THR A 314 -5.06 -4.44 30.22
C THR A 314 -6.09 -3.58 29.49
N PRO A 315 -7.37 -3.95 29.45
CA PRO A 315 -8.38 -3.19 28.72
C PRO A 315 -8.42 -1.77 29.25
N VAL A 316 -8.31 -0.80 28.35
CA VAL A 316 -8.50 0.63 28.72
C VAL A 316 -10.00 0.93 28.85
N ASN A 317 -10.82 0.19 28.16
CA ASN A 317 -12.26 0.31 28.24
C ASN A 317 -12.91 -1.08 28.16
N PRO A 318 -13.54 -1.57 29.24
CA PRO A 318 -14.20 -2.86 29.26
C PRO A 318 -15.41 -2.96 28.30
N ASP A 319 -15.90 -1.84 27.78
CA ASP A 319 -17.04 -1.80 26.84
C ASP A 319 -16.59 -1.95 25.37
N GLN A 320 -15.30 -2.23 25.12
CA GLN A 320 -14.72 -2.42 23.79
C GLN A 320 -14.25 -3.87 23.52
N GLU A 321 -14.63 -4.82 24.34
CA GLU A 321 -14.42 -6.25 24.08
C GLU A 321 -15.43 -6.83 23.09
#